data_79e1083dda0e697551bde8b40825cee1
#
_entry.id   79e1083dda0e697551bde8b40825cee1
#
_cell.length_a   1.000
_cell.length_b   1.000
_cell.length_c   1.000
_cell.angle_alpha   90.00
_cell.angle_beta   90.00
_cell.angle_gamma   90.00
#
_symmetry.space_group_name_H-M   'P 1'
#
loop_
_entity.id
_entity.type
_entity.pdbx_description
1 polymer ?
#
loop_
_entity_poly.entity_id
_entity_poly.type
_entity_poly.pdbx_seq_one_letter_code
_entity_poly.pdbx_strand_id
1 'polypeptide(L)'
;MGWLNIYAAVYNEEHQNIFDTTQKYGKQLIWISGAAIIAFTILLIDAGFYTIFSYWFYIAFLALCILVPFLGKEVKGSRSWFRFGDFGLQPAEFMKFATNLALAKFLSNENLIVRSGYRLRLKDLFKNYRNTMIAVLLLGLPLVVIKMLQDETGLAIVFVAFIIVLYREGLSVGYLIAGMLAAVLFVLALIVTQTMTLLIVLGIMAAFSFLFMRRNRQNFFLVVLVYGLACGVVLGTNYVYNKLEPHQKVRIDVLLGRGDVNLKKEGYNVNQAKIAIGSGGLFGKGYLQGTQTKYDFVPEQDTDFIFCTVGEEWGFFGSSVVIMLQLFLILRIIFLAERQRSPFSRIYGYGVSAVLFFHLCINIGMTIGLMPVIGIPLPFFSYGGSSLWSFTILLFIFIKLDANRLLILR
;
A
#
# COMPACT_ATOMS: atom_id res chain seq x y z
N MET A 1 -6.41 18.85 9.59
CA MET A 1 -7.43 17.79 9.83
C MET A 1 -6.82 16.59 10.55
N GLY A 2 -5.79 15.88 10.03
CA GLY A 2 -5.25 14.69 10.68
C GLY A 2 -4.87 14.89 12.15
N TRP A 3 -4.11 15.94 12.48
CA TRP A 3 -3.73 16.24 13.86
C TRP A 3 -4.93 16.47 14.80
N LEU A 4 -5.99 17.14 14.33
CA LEU A 4 -7.21 17.32 15.12
C LEU A 4 -7.92 15.99 15.43
N ASN A 5 -7.92 15.06 14.47
CA ASN A 5 -8.49 13.73 14.69
C ASN A 5 -7.59 12.85 15.58
N ILE A 6 -6.26 13.02 15.53
CA ILE A 6 -5.34 12.37 16.48
C ILE A 6 -5.60 12.89 17.90
N TYR A 7 -5.81 14.20 18.05
CA TYR A 7 -6.18 14.78 19.33
C TYR A 7 -7.50 14.20 19.85
N ALA A 8 -8.52 14.13 18.99
CA ALA A 8 -9.82 13.55 19.35
C ALA A 8 -9.73 12.05 19.71
N ALA A 9 -8.91 11.29 18.97
CA ALA A 9 -8.72 9.87 19.22
C ALA A 9 -8.00 9.54 20.56
N VAL A 10 -7.21 10.49 21.11
CA VAL A 10 -6.40 10.28 22.32
C VAL A 10 -6.84 11.24 23.43
N TYR A 11 -7.96 11.95 23.23
CA TYR A 11 -8.43 12.95 24.18
C TYR A 11 -8.76 12.33 25.54
N ASN A 12 -8.17 12.89 26.60
CA ASN A 12 -8.50 12.58 27.98
C ASN A 12 -8.77 13.90 28.73
N GLU A 13 -9.83 13.95 29.53
CA GLU A 13 -10.22 15.13 30.30
C GLU A 13 -9.16 15.53 31.35
N GLU A 14 -8.31 14.61 31.78
CA GLU A 14 -7.22 14.84 32.74
C GLU A 14 -6.05 15.62 32.10
N HIS A 15 -5.88 15.59 30.78
CA HIS A 15 -4.78 16.22 30.04
C HIS A 15 -5.32 17.23 29.02
N GLN A 16 -5.70 18.42 29.50
CA GLN A 16 -6.28 19.47 28.63
C GLN A 16 -5.25 20.28 27.85
N ASN A 17 -3.94 20.11 28.13
CA ASN A 17 -2.91 20.86 27.41
C ASN A 17 -2.62 20.23 26.05
N ILE A 18 -3.03 20.92 24.99
CA ILE A 18 -2.86 20.49 23.58
C ILE A 18 -1.38 20.32 23.17
N PHE A 19 -0.46 20.96 23.86
CA PHE A 19 0.99 20.91 23.60
C PHE A 19 1.74 19.91 24.49
N ASP A 20 1.03 19.08 25.24
CA ASP A 20 1.67 18.10 26.12
C ASP A 20 2.41 17.04 25.30
N THR A 21 3.74 17.11 25.30
CA THR A 21 4.64 16.21 24.57
C THR A 21 4.71 14.79 25.15
N THR A 22 4.11 14.55 26.32
CA THR A 22 3.98 13.19 26.86
C THR A 22 2.90 12.41 26.09
N GLN A 23 1.90 13.12 25.60
CA GLN A 23 0.78 12.57 24.83
C GLN A 23 1.11 12.42 23.33
N LYS A 24 0.40 11.50 22.65
CA LYS A 24 0.61 11.22 21.22
C LYS A 24 0.38 12.45 20.34
N TYR A 25 -0.64 13.26 20.62
CA TYR A 25 -0.93 14.47 19.84
C TYR A 25 0.17 15.54 19.96
N GLY A 26 0.79 15.68 21.14
CA GLY A 26 1.93 16.59 21.31
C GLY A 26 3.19 16.06 20.61
N LYS A 27 3.47 14.75 20.71
CA LYS A 27 4.55 14.10 19.93
C LYS A 27 4.32 14.27 18.41
N GLN A 28 3.08 14.23 17.94
CA GLN A 28 2.77 14.45 16.52
C GLN A 28 3.13 15.86 16.05
N LEU A 29 3.01 16.89 16.88
CA LEU A 29 3.49 18.25 16.54
C LEU A 29 5.01 18.29 16.30
N ILE A 30 5.77 17.56 17.11
CA ILE A 30 7.22 17.41 16.91
C ILE A 30 7.49 16.74 15.55
N TRP A 31 6.75 15.67 15.22
CA TRP A 31 6.90 15.00 13.93
C TRP A 31 6.50 15.88 12.74
N ILE A 32 5.46 16.70 12.89
CA ILE A 32 5.04 17.68 11.88
C ILE A 32 6.13 18.74 11.68
N SER A 33 6.74 19.23 12.75
CA SER A 33 7.84 20.18 12.65
C SER A 33 9.06 19.56 11.95
N GLY A 34 9.41 18.31 12.29
CA GLY A 34 10.44 17.56 11.59
C GLY A 34 10.12 17.35 10.11
N ALA A 35 8.87 17.01 9.78
CA ALA A 35 8.41 16.87 8.40
C ALA A 35 8.54 18.20 7.62
N ALA A 36 8.24 19.33 8.25
CA ALA A 36 8.42 20.66 7.63
C ALA A 36 9.89 20.96 7.33
N ILE A 37 10.80 20.64 8.26
CA ILE A 37 12.24 20.78 8.05
C ILE A 37 12.73 19.88 6.91
N ILE A 38 12.30 18.62 6.88
CA ILE A 38 12.61 17.67 5.79
C ILE A 38 12.09 18.21 4.45
N ALA A 39 10.84 18.67 4.40
CA ALA A 39 10.25 19.24 3.20
C ALA A 39 11.05 20.44 2.68
N PHE A 40 11.40 21.36 3.56
CA PHE A 40 12.22 22.53 3.24
C PHE A 40 13.60 22.11 2.73
N THR A 41 14.28 21.18 3.39
CA THR A 41 15.59 20.66 2.96
C THR A 41 15.51 20.04 1.57
N ILE A 42 14.48 19.24 1.29
CA ILE A 42 14.27 18.62 -0.03
C ILE A 42 14.11 19.70 -1.12
N LEU A 43 13.41 20.79 -0.82
CA LEU A 43 13.22 21.89 -1.78
C LEU A 43 14.50 22.67 -2.05
N LEU A 44 15.44 22.71 -1.11
CA LEU A 44 16.76 23.38 -1.31
C LEU A 44 17.72 22.53 -2.15
N ILE A 45 17.67 21.20 -2.03
CA ILE A 45 18.55 20.28 -2.76
C ILE A 45 18.20 20.30 -4.25
N ASP A 46 19.22 20.23 -5.11
CA ASP A 46 19.01 20.17 -6.57
C ASP A 46 18.25 18.90 -7.00
N ALA A 47 17.36 19.02 -7.97
CA ALA A 47 16.58 17.90 -8.48
C ALA A 47 17.44 16.79 -9.10
N GLY A 48 18.59 17.14 -9.69
CA GLY A 48 19.56 16.19 -10.25
C GLY A 48 20.13 15.23 -9.20
N PHE A 49 20.27 15.70 -7.96
CA PHE A 49 20.71 14.85 -6.83
C PHE A 49 19.85 13.59 -6.69
N TYR A 50 18.53 13.73 -6.70
CA TYR A 50 17.62 12.57 -6.54
C TYR A 50 17.72 11.59 -7.72
N THR A 51 17.97 12.10 -8.92
CA THR A 51 18.16 11.28 -10.11
C THR A 51 19.49 10.51 -10.08
N ILE A 52 20.57 11.18 -9.64
CA ILE A 52 21.91 10.57 -9.60
C ILE A 52 21.98 9.51 -8.51
N PHE A 53 21.49 9.82 -7.32
CA PHE A 53 21.60 8.96 -6.14
C PHE A 53 20.44 7.97 -5.97
N SER A 54 19.55 7.80 -6.96
CA SER A 54 18.37 6.92 -6.88
C SER A 54 18.69 5.49 -6.44
N TYR A 55 19.72 4.86 -7.02
CA TYR A 55 20.12 3.50 -6.67
C TYR A 55 20.85 3.44 -5.33
N TRP A 56 21.57 4.48 -4.94
CA TRP A 56 22.23 4.55 -3.63
C TRP A 56 21.20 4.62 -2.50
N PHE A 57 20.13 5.40 -2.66
CA PHE A 57 19.02 5.39 -1.72
C PHE A 57 18.39 4.01 -1.62
N TYR A 58 18.16 3.36 -2.75
CA TYR A 58 17.59 2.01 -2.77
C TYR A 58 18.45 1.01 -2.01
N ILE A 59 19.75 0.95 -2.29
CA ILE A 59 20.69 0.04 -1.63
C ILE A 59 20.80 0.35 -0.14
N ALA A 60 20.90 1.64 0.24
CA ALA A 60 21.03 2.05 1.62
C ALA A 60 19.79 1.65 2.46
N PHE A 61 18.58 1.96 1.97
CA PHE A 61 17.37 1.59 2.70
C PHE A 61 17.09 0.10 2.67
N LEU A 62 17.45 -0.60 1.60
CA LEU A 62 17.39 -2.07 1.56
C LEU A 62 18.33 -2.69 2.60
N ALA A 63 19.55 -2.19 2.69
CA ALA A 63 20.50 -2.64 3.72
C ALA A 63 19.96 -2.38 5.15
N LEU A 64 19.36 -1.20 5.40
CA LEU A 64 18.71 -0.92 6.68
C LEU A 64 17.53 -1.87 6.95
N CYS A 65 16.74 -2.23 5.93
CA CYS A 65 15.67 -3.21 6.08
C CYS A 65 16.20 -4.62 6.41
N ILE A 66 17.37 -4.99 5.89
CA ILE A 66 18.02 -6.27 6.21
C ILE A 66 18.65 -6.24 7.61
N LEU A 67 19.18 -5.10 8.05
CA LEU A 67 19.84 -4.95 9.34
C LEU A 67 18.89 -4.82 10.52
N VAL A 68 17.70 -4.25 10.32
CA VAL A 68 16.77 -3.96 11.43
C VAL A 68 16.33 -5.20 12.23
N PRO A 69 16.13 -6.40 11.67
CA PRO A 69 15.80 -7.60 12.44
C PRO A 69 16.91 -8.02 13.42
N PHE A 70 18.17 -7.67 13.14
CA PHE A 70 19.34 -8.01 13.96
C PHE A 70 19.64 -6.93 15.02
N LEU A 71 19.45 -5.65 14.69
CA LEU A 71 19.84 -4.52 15.52
C LEU A 71 18.62 -3.79 16.14
N GLY A 72 17.43 -4.06 15.64
CA GLY A 72 16.19 -3.39 16.06
C GLY A 72 15.58 -3.96 17.33
N LYS A 73 14.68 -3.18 17.92
CA LYS A 73 13.86 -3.62 19.07
C LYS A 73 12.57 -4.27 18.59
N GLU A 74 12.14 -5.29 19.32
CA GLU A 74 10.87 -5.94 19.07
C GLU A 74 9.71 -5.04 19.52
N VAL A 75 8.76 -4.81 18.62
CA VAL A 75 7.55 -4.03 18.86
C VAL A 75 6.37 -4.82 18.32
N LYS A 76 5.42 -5.16 19.19
CA LYS A 76 4.22 -5.93 18.82
C LYS A 76 4.52 -7.25 18.06
N GLY A 77 5.58 -7.94 18.45
CA GLY A 77 5.98 -9.22 17.86
C GLY A 77 6.80 -9.12 16.57
N SER A 78 7.10 -7.92 16.08
CA SER A 78 7.93 -7.68 14.90
C SER A 78 9.19 -6.89 15.25
N ARG A 79 10.35 -7.26 14.63
CA ARG A 79 11.62 -6.54 14.76
C ARG A 79 11.86 -5.66 13.53
N SER A 80 11.04 -4.61 13.41
CA SER A 80 11.04 -3.70 12.26
C SER A 80 11.42 -2.26 12.60
N TRP A 81 11.77 -1.97 13.88
CA TRP A 81 12.01 -0.64 14.38
C TRP A 81 13.41 -0.45 14.95
N PHE A 82 14.11 0.59 14.50
CA PHE A 82 15.23 1.18 15.24
C PHE A 82 14.65 2.15 16.28
N ARG A 83 14.92 1.90 17.57
CA ARG A 83 14.48 2.78 18.66
C ARG A 83 15.68 3.50 19.30
N PHE A 84 15.61 4.81 19.32
CA PHE A 84 16.54 5.71 19.98
C PHE A 84 15.77 6.51 21.04
N GLY A 85 15.69 5.98 22.26
CA GLY A 85 14.79 6.52 23.28
C GLY A 85 13.33 6.40 22.87
N ASP A 86 12.60 7.50 22.88
CA ASP A 86 11.20 7.60 22.44
C ASP A 86 11.03 7.68 20.92
N PHE A 87 12.13 7.92 20.19
CA PHE A 87 12.13 8.00 18.74
C PHE A 87 12.20 6.60 18.12
N GLY A 88 11.24 6.28 17.28
CA GLY A 88 11.22 5.04 16.50
C GLY A 88 11.32 5.33 15.00
N LEU A 89 12.27 4.71 14.32
CA LEU A 89 12.42 4.78 12.87
C LEU A 89 12.17 3.40 12.27
N GLN A 90 11.25 3.33 11.30
CA GLN A 90 10.92 2.10 10.59
C GLN A 90 11.46 2.18 9.15
N PRO A 91 12.56 1.50 8.83
CA PRO A 91 13.20 1.59 7.52
C PRO A 91 12.31 1.21 6.34
N ALA A 92 11.38 0.26 6.55
CA ALA A 92 10.42 -0.18 5.54
C ALA A 92 9.50 0.95 5.04
N GLU A 93 9.18 1.94 5.90
CA GLU A 93 8.45 3.14 5.50
C GLU A 93 9.22 3.95 4.46
N PHE A 94 10.51 4.15 4.68
CA PHE A 94 11.38 4.91 3.80
C PHE A 94 11.76 4.13 2.53
N MET A 95 11.75 2.80 2.58
CA MET A 95 12.02 1.98 1.40
C MET A 95 11.05 2.26 0.24
N LYS A 96 9.83 2.74 0.52
CA LYS A 96 8.83 3.11 -0.50
C LYS A 96 9.33 4.21 -1.45
N PHE A 97 9.84 5.32 -0.92
CA PHE A 97 10.36 6.40 -1.77
C PHE A 97 11.65 5.99 -2.48
N ALA A 98 12.51 5.22 -1.81
CA ALA A 98 13.77 4.73 -2.39
C ALA A 98 13.51 3.77 -3.57
N THR A 99 12.54 2.86 -3.40
CA THR A 99 12.10 1.97 -4.50
C THR A 99 11.47 2.77 -5.65
N ASN A 100 10.67 3.80 -5.35
CA ASN A 100 10.09 4.66 -6.38
C ASN A 100 11.17 5.40 -7.18
N LEU A 101 12.20 5.93 -6.52
CA LEU A 101 13.34 6.57 -7.19
C LEU A 101 14.10 5.58 -8.09
N ALA A 102 14.43 4.39 -7.58
CA ALA A 102 15.15 3.37 -8.33
C ALA A 102 14.35 2.87 -9.53
N LEU A 103 13.05 2.62 -9.35
CA LEU A 103 12.14 2.21 -10.41
C LEU A 103 12.02 3.30 -11.48
N ALA A 104 11.81 4.57 -11.08
CA ALA A 104 11.73 5.69 -12.00
C ALA A 104 13.03 5.87 -12.79
N LYS A 105 14.19 5.72 -12.15
CA LYS A 105 15.50 5.78 -12.81
C LYS A 105 15.68 4.65 -13.81
N PHE A 106 15.30 3.42 -13.43
CA PHE A 106 15.40 2.27 -14.32
C PHE A 106 14.50 2.42 -15.55
N LEU A 107 13.21 2.72 -15.33
CA LEU A 107 12.24 2.82 -16.42
C LEU A 107 12.46 4.06 -17.32
N SER A 108 13.07 5.13 -16.80
CA SER A 108 13.42 6.30 -17.62
C SER A 108 14.53 6.01 -18.61
N ASN A 109 15.43 5.07 -18.31
CA ASN A 109 16.56 4.70 -19.16
C ASN A 109 16.24 3.52 -20.09
N GLU A 110 15.31 2.65 -19.70
CA GLU A 110 14.96 1.42 -20.40
C GLU A 110 13.47 1.39 -20.75
N ASN A 111 13.15 1.21 -22.01
CA ASN A 111 11.75 1.08 -22.45
C ASN A 111 11.24 -0.34 -22.20
N LEU A 112 10.10 -0.48 -21.53
CA LEU A 112 9.34 -1.73 -21.44
C LEU A 112 8.45 -1.93 -22.69
N ILE A 113 8.26 -0.88 -23.50
CA ILE A 113 7.31 -0.87 -24.61
C ILE A 113 7.83 -1.72 -25.78
N VAL A 114 7.16 -2.81 -26.03
CA VAL A 114 7.16 -3.45 -27.36
C VAL A 114 6.26 -2.59 -28.24
N ARG A 115 6.83 -1.70 -29.06
CA ARG A 115 6.05 -0.97 -30.07
C ARG A 115 5.33 -1.99 -30.96
N SER A 116 4.03 -2.13 -30.75
CA SER A 116 3.14 -2.92 -31.60
C SER A 116 3.21 -2.37 -33.02
N GLY A 117 3.70 -3.16 -33.96
CA GLY A 117 3.73 -2.75 -35.39
C GLY A 117 5.04 -2.99 -36.13
N TYR A 118 6.16 -3.19 -35.45
CA TYR A 118 7.41 -3.59 -36.09
C TYR A 118 7.67 -5.10 -35.92
N ARG A 119 8.20 -5.78 -36.95
CA ARG A 119 8.74 -7.14 -36.83
C ARG A 119 9.80 -7.15 -35.72
N LEU A 120 9.42 -7.64 -34.55
CA LEU A 120 10.29 -7.73 -33.38
C LEU A 120 11.44 -8.68 -33.70
N ARG A 121 12.67 -8.20 -33.66
CA ARG A 121 13.84 -9.08 -33.69
C ARG A 121 13.89 -9.86 -32.36
N LEU A 122 14.31 -11.10 -32.39
CA LEU A 122 14.46 -11.94 -31.19
C LEU A 122 15.28 -11.24 -30.09
N LYS A 123 16.28 -10.46 -30.45
CA LYS A 123 17.08 -9.66 -29.51
C LYS A 123 16.25 -8.64 -28.75
N ASP A 124 15.26 -8.00 -29.37
CA ASP A 124 14.39 -7.00 -28.72
C ASP A 124 13.40 -7.66 -27.75
N LEU A 125 12.94 -8.87 -28.08
CA LEU A 125 12.11 -9.68 -27.18
C LEU A 125 12.90 -10.09 -25.93
N PHE A 126 14.13 -10.56 -26.07
CA PHE A 126 14.98 -10.92 -24.92
C PHE A 126 15.32 -9.69 -24.07
N LYS A 127 15.63 -8.54 -24.67
CA LYS A 127 15.91 -7.31 -23.95
C LYS A 127 14.69 -6.84 -23.14
N ASN A 128 13.51 -6.84 -23.74
CA ASN A 128 12.28 -6.43 -23.07
C ASN A 128 11.93 -7.37 -21.90
N TYR A 129 12.10 -8.69 -22.09
CA TYR A 129 11.89 -9.66 -21.03
C TYR A 129 12.85 -9.43 -19.86
N ARG A 130 14.14 -9.22 -20.13
CA ARG A 130 15.15 -8.91 -19.12
C ARG A 130 14.81 -7.64 -18.36
N ASN A 131 14.41 -6.57 -19.05
CA ASN A 131 14.05 -5.29 -18.42
C ASN A 131 12.81 -5.43 -17.52
N THR A 132 11.81 -6.18 -17.98
CA THR A 132 10.63 -6.49 -17.16
C THR A 132 11.03 -7.29 -15.91
N MET A 133 11.90 -8.30 -16.04
CA MET A 133 12.39 -9.05 -14.89
C MET A 133 13.15 -8.18 -13.89
N ILE A 134 14.02 -7.27 -14.36
CA ILE A 134 14.75 -6.35 -13.48
C ILE A 134 13.77 -5.41 -12.75
N ALA A 135 12.76 -4.87 -13.45
CA ALA A 135 11.75 -4.04 -12.82
C ALA A 135 10.96 -4.81 -11.73
N VAL A 136 10.57 -6.05 -12.02
CA VAL A 136 9.90 -6.93 -11.05
C VAL A 136 10.83 -7.27 -9.87
N LEU A 137 12.11 -7.49 -10.10
CA LEU A 137 13.09 -7.72 -9.03
C LEU A 137 13.27 -6.49 -8.15
N LEU A 138 13.34 -5.28 -8.73
CA LEU A 138 13.43 -4.04 -7.97
C LEU A 138 12.23 -3.85 -7.03
N LEU A 139 11.05 -4.32 -7.41
CA LEU A 139 9.84 -4.27 -6.58
C LEU A 139 9.73 -5.47 -5.63
N GLY A 140 10.06 -6.65 -6.10
CA GLY A 140 9.92 -7.89 -5.36
C GLY A 140 10.92 -8.05 -4.22
N LEU A 141 12.14 -7.53 -4.39
CA LEU A 141 13.20 -7.69 -3.40
C LEU A 141 12.87 -6.97 -2.07
N PRO A 142 12.43 -5.70 -2.04
CA PRO A 142 11.95 -5.07 -0.80
C PRO A 142 10.76 -5.79 -0.19
N LEU A 143 9.79 -6.21 -1.01
CA LEU A 143 8.61 -6.95 -0.55
C LEU A 143 9.02 -8.23 0.17
N VAL A 144 9.92 -9.04 -0.44
CA VAL A 144 10.39 -10.30 0.15
C VAL A 144 11.19 -10.04 1.43
N VAL A 145 12.11 -9.07 1.42
CA VAL A 145 12.93 -8.72 2.59
C VAL A 145 12.06 -8.27 3.77
N ILE A 146 11.10 -7.36 3.53
CA ILE A 146 10.22 -6.86 4.59
C ILE A 146 9.31 -7.98 5.12
N LYS A 147 8.75 -8.82 4.22
CA LYS A 147 7.88 -9.92 4.66
C LYS A 147 8.64 -11.04 5.38
N MET A 148 9.77 -11.47 4.83
CA MET A 148 10.49 -12.65 5.35
C MET A 148 11.36 -12.35 6.56
N LEU A 149 11.96 -11.16 6.64
CA LEU A 149 12.90 -10.81 7.72
C LEU A 149 12.24 -10.00 8.84
N GLN A 150 11.21 -9.20 8.53
CA GLN A 150 10.56 -8.31 9.51
C GLN A 150 9.16 -8.77 9.90
N ASP A 151 8.58 -9.73 9.16
CA ASP A 151 7.18 -10.20 9.27
C ASP A 151 6.12 -9.08 9.16
N GLU A 152 6.47 -7.99 8.47
CA GLU A 152 5.59 -6.84 8.26
C GLU A 152 4.81 -6.98 6.95
N THR A 153 3.68 -7.69 7.03
CA THR A 153 2.85 -7.94 5.82
C THR A 153 2.25 -6.64 5.27
N GLY A 154 1.83 -5.71 6.14
CA GLY A 154 1.22 -4.45 5.74
C GLY A 154 2.12 -3.61 4.85
N LEU A 155 3.33 -3.35 5.29
CA LEU A 155 4.28 -2.55 4.52
C LEU A 155 4.78 -3.29 3.26
N ALA A 156 4.95 -4.62 3.33
CA ALA A 156 5.36 -5.41 2.18
C ALA A 156 4.36 -5.30 1.02
N ILE A 157 3.05 -5.40 1.29
CA ILE A 157 2.01 -5.39 0.25
C ILE A 157 1.89 -4.04 -0.47
N VAL A 158 2.37 -2.93 0.13
CA VAL A 158 2.36 -1.60 -0.51
C VAL A 158 3.18 -1.58 -1.79
N PHE A 159 4.23 -2.41 -1.90
CA PHE A 159 5.05 -2.47 -3.12
C PHE A 159 4.29 -3.01 -4.33
N VAL A 160 3.17 -3.71 -4.11
CA VAL A 160 2.25 -4.14 -5.19
C VAL A 160 1.64 -2.92 -5.91
N ALA A 161 1.49 -1.78 -5.24
CA ALA A 161 1.00 -0.55 -5.87
C ALA A 161 1.82 -0.13 -7.10
N PHE A 162 3.12 -0.42 -7.12
CA PHE A 162 3.98 -0.07 -8.25
C PHE A 162 3.69 -0.87 -9.53
N ILE A 163 2.88 -1.93 -9.48
CA ILE A 163 2.41 -2.63 -10.69
C ILE A 163 1.61 -1.67 -11.57
N ILE A 164 0.88 -0.70 -10.98
CA ILE A 164 0.17 0.34 -11.72
C ILE A 164 1.15 1.20 -12.52
N VAL A 165 2.32 1.50 -11.96
CA VAL A 165 3.39 2.25 -12.65
C VAL A 165 3.96 1.43 -13.81
N LEU A 166 4.24 0.15 -13.60
CA LEU A 166 4.70 -0.75 -14.65
C LEU A 166 3.70 -0.84 -15.81
N TYR A 167 2.41 -0.94 -15.50
CA TYR A 167 1.35 -0.92 -16.49
C TYR A 167 1.34 0.38 -17.31
N ARG A 168 1.46 1.52 -16.65
CA ARG A 168 1.48 2.83 -17.32
C ARG A 168 2.70 2.99 -18.24
N GLU A 169 3.83 2.40 -17.88
CA GLU A 169 5.08 2.44 -18.67
C GLU A 169 5.22 1.30 -19.68
N GLY A 170 4.17 0.52 -19.93
CA GLY A 170 4.10 -0.40 -21.07
C GLY A 170 4.06 -1.89 -20.72
N LEU A 171 3.88 -2.24 -19.45
CA LEU A 171 3.54 -3.63 -19.10
C LEU A 171 2.18 -3.96 -19.74
N SER A 172 2.08 -5.09 -20.43
CA SER A 172 0.85 -5.43 -21.13
C SER A 172 -0.34 -5.56 -20.19
N VAL A 173 -1.51 -5.08 -20.62
CA VAL A 173 -2.79 -5.18 -19.88
C VAL A 173 -3.08 -6.63 -19.47
N GLY A 174 -2.63 -7.60 -20.25
CA GLY A 174 -2.80 -9.03 -19.95
C GLY A 174 -2.23 -9.44 -18.59
N TYR A 175 -1.06 -8.91 -18.18
CA TYR A 175 -0.49 -9.21 -16.86
C TYR A 175 -1.33 -8.60 -15.73
N LEU A 176 -1.89 -7.41 -15.95
CA LEU A 176 -2.74 -6.74 -14.96
C LEU A 176 -4.07 -7.48 -14.79
N ILE A 177 -4.70 -7.88 -15.91
CA ILE A 177 -5.91 -8.70 -15.90
C ILE A 177 -5.64 -10.07 -15.26
N ALA A 178 -4.52 -10.72 -15.60
CA ALA A 178 -4.15 -12.01 -15.01
C ALA A 178 -3.93 -11.88 -13.49
N GLY A 179 -3.25 -10.83 -13.03
CA GLY A 179 -3.08 -10.56 -11.61
C GLY A 179 -4.39 -10.30 -10.89
N MET A 180 -5.31 -9.53 -11.51
CA MET A 180 -6.63 -9.27 -10.94
C MET A 180 -7.50 -10.54 -10.88
N LEU A 181 -7.47 -11.36 -11.94
CA LEU A 181 -8.15 -12.66 -11.95
C LEU A 181 -7.57 -13.62 -10.91
N ALA A 182 -6.24 -13.65 -10.75
CA ALA A 182 -5.58 -14.43 -9.71
C ALA A 182 -6.00 -13.98 -8.31
N ALA A 183 -6.11 -12.67 -8.07
CA ALA A 183 -6.60 -12.12 -6.80
C ALA A 183 -8.06 -12.51 -6.54
N VAL A 184 -8.93 -12.42 -7.54
CA VAL A 184 -10.33 -12.87 -7.43
C VAL A 184 -10.40 -14.38 -7.15
N LEU A 185 -9.62 -15.19 -7.88
CA LEU A 185 -9.54 -16.63 -7.63
C LEU A 185 -9.01 -16.97 -6.25
N PHE A 186 -8.03 -16.21 -5.77
CA PHE A 186 -7.51 -16.36 -4.40
C PHE A 186 -8.62 -16.13 -3.36
N VAL A 187 -9.39 -15.06 -3.50
CA VAL A 187 -10.52 -14.78 -2.60
C VAL A 187 -11.60 -15.86 -2.72
N LEU A 188 -11.95 -16.27 -3.94
CA LEU A 188 -12.92 -17.35 -4.15
C LEU A 188 -12.45 -18.69 -3.56
N ALA A 189 -11.16 -19.02 -3.70
CA ALA A 189 -10.58 -20.22 -3.11
C ALA A 189 -10.60 -20.18 -1.57
N LEU A 190 -10.55 -18.99 -0.99
CA LEU A 190 -10.76 -18.82 0.45
C LEU A 190 -12.24 -18.93 0.84
N ILE A 191 -13.19 -18.42 0.04
CA ILE A 191 -14.62 -18.47 0.34
C ILE A 191 -15.17 -19.89 0.18
N VAL A 192 -14.80 -20.58 -0.89
CA VAL A 192 -15.31 -21.93 -1.20
C VAL A 192 -14.49 -22.97 -0.45
N THR A 193 -15.07 -23.56 0.61
CA THR A 193 -14.40 -24.58 1.43
C THR A 193 -14.10 -25.87 0.68
N GLN A 194 -14.94 -26.22 -0.30
CA GLN A 194 -14.77 -27.41 -1.12
C GLN A 194 -13.91 -27.13 -2.36
N THR A 195 -12.60 -27.31 -2.24
CA THR A 195 -11.62 -27.08 -3.31
C THR A 195 -11.97 -27.81 -4.61
N MET A 196 -12.46 -29.04 -4.50
CA MET A 196 -12.84 -29.86 -5.69
C MET A 196 -13.98 -29.24 -6.48
N THR A 197 -14.97 -28.66 -5.81
CA THR A 197 -16.08 -27.98 -6.49
C THR A 197 -15.57 -26.81 -7.31
N LEU A 198 -14.66 -25.99 -6.76
CA LEU A 198 -14.09 -24.85 -7.48
C LEU A 198 -13.25 -25.29 -8.69
N LEU A 199 -12.45 -26.36 -8.55
CA LEU A 199 -11.67 -26.90 -9.66
C LEU A 199 -12.56 -27.44 -10.78
N ILE A 200 -13.68 -28.13 -10.45
CA ILE A 200 -14.64 -28.63 -11.41
C ILE A 200 -15.32 -27.48 -12.17
N VAL A 201 -15.77 -26.44 -11.45
CA VAL A 201 -16.38 -25.23 -12.05
C VAL A 201 -15.41 -24.55 -13.01
N LEU A 202 -14.15 -24.35 -12.60
CA LEU A 202 -13.11 -23.79 -13.46
C LEU A 202 -12.85 -24.67 -14.71
N GLY A 203 -12.87 -26.01 -14.55
CA GLY A 203 -12.75 -26.95 -15.65
C GLY A 203 -13.91 -26.85 -16.64
N ILE A 204 -15.14 -26.74 -16.15
CA ILE A 204 -16.33 -26.54 -16.99
C ILE A 204 -16.22 -25.20 -17.74
N MET A 205 -15.82 -24.11 -17.05
CA MET A 205 -15.63 -22.81 -17.69
C MET A 205 -14.53 -22.85 -18.76
N ALA A 206 -13.43 -23.56 -18.53
CA ALA A 206 -12.36 -23.74 -19.49
C ALA A 206 -12.84 -24.53 -20.70
N ALA A 207 -13.56 -25.63 -20.50
CA ALA A 207 -14.15 -26.41 -21.58
C ALA A 207 -15.17 -25.59 -22.37
N PHE A 208 -16.03 -24.83 -21.69
CA PHE A 208 -17.02 -23.96 -22.33
C PHE A 208 -16.34 -22.86 -23.17
N SER A 209 -15.31 -22.20 -22.62
CA SER A 209 -14.57 -21.18 -23.38
C SER A 209 -13.92 -21.72 -24.63
N PHE A 210 -13.43 -22.97 -24.59
CA PHE A 210 -12.86 -23.65 -25.77
C PHE A 210 -13.88 -23.89 -26.88
N LEU A 211 -15.17 -24.08 -26.54
CA LEU A 211 -16.23 -24.25 -27.54
C LEU A 211 -16.45 -22.99 -28.39
N PHE A 212 -16.21 -21.79 -27.83
CA PHE A 212 -16.37 -20.52 -28.55
C PHE A 212 -15.09 -20.04 -29.24
N MET A 213 -13.95 -20.67 -28.97
CA MET A 213 -12.68 -20.34 -29.60
C MET A 213 -12.50 -21.15 -30.91
N ARG A 214 -11.73 -20.58 -31.85
CA ARG A 214 -11.32 -21.35 -33.04
C ARG A 214 -10.58 -22.61 -32.60
N ARG A 215 -11.02 -23.78 -33.07
CA ARG A 215 -10.43 -25.09 -32.74
C ARG A 215 -9.06 -25.24 -33.41
N ASN A 216 -8.05 -24.66 -32.79
CA ASN A 216 -6.65 -24.72 -33.18
C ASN A 216 -5.83 -25.28 -32.01
N ARG A 217 -4.73 -25.99 -32.31
CA ARG A 217 -3.81 -26.53 -31.32
C ARG A 217 -3.31 -25.43 -30.37
N GLN A 218 -3.04 -24.22 -30.87
CA GLN A 218 -2.58 -23.06 -30.05
C GLN A 218 -3.62 -22.67 -29.00
N ASN A 219 -4.90 -22.57 -29.37
CA ASN A 219 -5.98 -22.23 -28.47
C ASN A 219 -6.23 -23.33 -27.43
N PHE A 220 -6.10 -24.58 -27.82
CA PHE A 220 -6.17 -25.70 -26.88
C PHE A 220 -5.09 -25.62 -25.81
N PHE A 221 -3.82 -25.45 -26.21
CA PHE A 221 -2.72 -25.28 -25.26
C PHE A 221 -2.89 -24.05 -24.37
N LEU A 222 -3.41 -22.95 -24.92
CA LEU A 222 -3.67 -21.73 -24.16
C LEU A 222 -4.73 -21.97 -23.08
N VAL A 223 -5.84 -22.61 -23.40
CA VAL A 223 -6.90 -22.94 -22.42
C VAL A 223 -6.38 -23.88 -21.34
N VAL A 224 -5.62 -24.90 -21.71
CA VAL A 224 -4.99 -25.85 -20.77
C VAL A 224 -4.02 -25.13 -19.86
N LEU A 225 -3.19 -24.21 -20.38
CA LEU A 225 -2.25 -23.40 -19.60
C LEU A 225 -2.97 -22.50 -18.61
N VAL A 226 -4.00 -21.76 -19.06
CA VAL A 226 -4.78 -20.85 -18.20
C VAL A 226 -5.50 -21.63 -17.10
N TYR A 227 -6.10 -22.77 -17.44
CA TYR A 227 -6.73 -23.66 -16.46
C TYR A 227 -5.71 -24.20 -15.45
N GLY A 228 -4.56 -24.66 -15.93
CA GLY A 228 -3.47 -25.12 -15.05
C GLY A 228 -2.97 -24.04 -14.08
N LEU A 229 -2.81 -22.80 -14.58
CA LEU A 229 -2.45 -21.66 -13.73
C LEU A 229 -3.56 -21.35 -12.71
N ALA A 230 -4.83 -21.39 -13.11
CA ALA A 230 -5.96 -21.17 -12.20
C ALA A 230 -6.02 -22.26 -11.11
N CYS A 231 -5.83 -23.52 -11.49
CA CYS A 231 -5.70 -24.62 -10.52
C CYS A 231 -4.51 -24.41 -9.56
N GLY A 232 -3.37 -23.96 -10.09
CA GLY A 232 -2.19 -23.63 -9.29
C GLY A 232 -2.48 -22.54 -8.25
N VAL A 233 -3.23 -21.49 -8.61
CA VAL A 233 -3.67 -20.45 -7.67
C VAL A 233 -4.58 -21.05 -6.59
N VAL A 234 -5.58 -21.84 -6.95
CA VAL A 234 -6.54 -22.43 -6.00
C VAL A 234 -5.85 -23.38 -5.02
N LEU A 235 -5.02 -24.28 -5.52
CA LEU A 235 -4.27 -25.23 -4.67
C LEU A 235 -3.22 -24.52 -3.84
N GLY A 236 -2.52 -23.55 -4.43
CA GLY A 236 -1.53 -22.71 -3.74
C GLY A 236 -2.16 -21.89 -2.62
N THR A 237 -3.37 -21.36 -2.81
CA THR A 237 -4.12 -20.63 -1.79
C THR A 237 -4.36 -21.50 -0.55
N ASN A 238 -4.87 -22.71 -0.75
CA ASN A 238 -5.12 -23.64 0.36
C ASN A 238 -3.84 -24.05 1.08
N TYR A 239 -2.75 -24.28 0.34
CA TYR A 239 -1.46 -24.59 0.91
C TYR A 239 -0.91 -23.42 1.74
N VAL A 240 -0.97 -22.20 1.21
CA VAL A 240 -0.53 -20.98 1.90
C VAL A 240 -1.41 -20.74 3.13
N TYR A 241 -2.74 -20.81 3.00
CA TYR A 241 -3.66 -20.63 4.12
C TYR A 241 -3.36 -21.59 5.27
N ASN A 242 -3.09 -22.88 4.97
CA ASN A 242 -2.76 -23.87 5.99
C ASN A 242 -1.42 -23.59 6.69
N LYS A 243 -0.47 -22.90 6.02
CA LYS A 243 0.83 -22.52 6.58
C LYS A 243 0.84 -21.18 7.30
N LEU A 244 -0.24 -20.37 7.19
CA LEU A 244 -0.34 -19.09 7.90
C LEU A 244 -0.31 -19.31 9.41
N GLU A 245 0.24 -18.33 10.11
CA GLU A 245 0.20 -18.30 11.57
C GLU A 245 -1.24 -18.10 12.09
N PRO A 246 -1.56 -18.58 13.31
CA PRO A 246 -2.92 -18.52 13.85
C PRO A 246 -3.52 -17.11 13.77
N HIS A 247 -2.75 -16.07 14.12
CA HIS A 247 -3.24 -14.69 14.10
C HIS A 247 -3.50 -14.16 12.67
N GLN A 248 -2.81 -14.68 11.65
CA GLN A 248 -3.03 -14.31 10.24
C GLN A 248 -4.27 -15.00 9.68
N LYS A 249 -4.47 -16.29 10.02
CA LYS A 249 -5.69 -17.03 9.65
C LYS A 249 -6.92 -16.34 10.17
N VAL A 250 -6.90 -15.99 11.43
CA VAL A 250 -8.01 -15.32 12.09
C VAL A 250 -8.42 -14.02 11.39
N ARG A 251 -7.47 -13.20 10.94
CA ARG A 251 -7.79 -11.97 10.18
C ARG A 251 -8.54 -12.26 8.88
N ILE A 252 -8.22 -13.37 8.22
CA ILE A 252 -8.92 -13.82 7.01
C ILE A 252 -10.30 -14.38 7.37
N ASP A 253 -10.41 -15.20 8.41
CA ASP A 253 -11.67 -15.81 8.84
C ASP A 253 -12.67 -14.76 9.32
N VAL A 254 -12.22 -13.75 10.05
CA VAL A 254 -13.03 -12.57 10.43
C VAL A 254 -13.60 -11.86 9.19
N LEU A 255 -12.76 -11.62 8.18
CA LEU A 255 -13.20 -10.97 6.94
C LEU A 255 -14.24 -11.79 6.19
N LEU A 256 -14.06 -13.13 6.16
CA LEU A 256 -14.92 -14.05 5.43
C LEU A 256 -16.16 -14.49 6.22
N GLY A 257 -16.26 -14.10 7.49
CA GLY A 257 -17.33 -14.53 8.40
C GLY A 257 -17.33 -16.04 8.64
N ARG A 258 -16.15 -16.67 8.63
CA ARG A 258 -15.99 -18.12 8.79
C ARG A 258 -15.76 -18.52 10.23
N GLY A 259 -16.40 -19.65 10.62
CA GLY A 259 -16.21 -20.30 11.91
C GLY A 259 -16.81 -19.52 13.09
N ASP A 260 -16.72 -20.10 14.28
CA ASP A 260 -16.99 -19.44 15.57
C ASP A 260 -15.85 -18.47 15.91
N VAL A 261 -15.49 -17.58 14.97
CA VAL A 261 -14.50 -16.54 15.26
C VAL A 261 -15.08 -15.68 16.37
N ASN A 262 -14.41 -15.69 17.52
CA ASN A 262 -14.85 -14.91 18.65
C ASN A 262 -14.69 -13.42 18.32
N LEU A 263 -15.76 -12.82 17.76
CA LEU A 263 -15.82 -11.40 17.39
C LEU A 263 -15.43 -10.47 18.55
N LYS A 264 -15.51 -10.98 19.80
CA LYS A 264 -15.09 -10.26 21.02
C LYS A 264 -13.57 -10.30 21.26
N LYS A 265 -12.81 -11.22 20.62
CA LYS A 265 -11.35 -11.32 20.77
C LYS A 265 -10.62 -10.95 19.48
N GLU A 266 -10.94 -11.59 18.40
CA GLU A 266 -10.13 -11.63 17.18
C GLU A 266 -10.64 -10.68 16.08
N GLY A 267 -11.97 -10.52 15.99
CA GLY A 267 -12.64 -9.54 15.12
C GLY A 267 -12.97 -8.22 15.81
N TYR A 268 -12.53 -8.06 17.07
CA TYR A 268 -12.92 -6.94 17.94
C TYR A 268 -12.64 -5.57 17.29
N ASN A 269 -11.42 -5.35 16.78
CA ASN A 269 -11.02 -4.07 16.22
C ASN A 269 -11.90 -3.64 15.03
N VAL A 270 -12.16 -4.54 14.10
CA VAL A 270 -13.00 -4.26 12.92
C VAL A 270 -14.45 -4.06 13.33
N ASN A 271 -14.95 -4.88 14.25
CA ASN A 271 -16.32 -4.77 14.71
C ASN A 271 -16.55 -3.44 15.44
N GLN A 272 -15.64 -3.05 16.34
CA GLN A 272 -15.71 -1.77 17.04
C GLN A 272 -15.58 -0.58 16.09
N ALA A 273 -14.68 -0.67 15.10
CA ALA A 273 -14.54 0.36 14.08
C ALA A 273 -15.85 0.55 13.27
N LYS A 274 -16.49 -0.56 12.88
CA LYS A 274 -17.79 -0.51 12.19
C LYS A 274 -18.90 0.08 13.07
N ILE A 275 -18.93 -0.27 14.36
CA ILE A 275 -19.91 0.30 15.32
C ILE A 275 -19.66 1.80 15.47
N ALA A 276 -18.38 2.23 15.60
CA ALA A 276 -18.02 3.64 15.69
C ALA A 276 -18.51 4.41 14.46
N ILE A 277 -18.10 3.98 13.25
CA ILE A 277 -18.49 4.63 11.98
C ILE A 277 -20.02 4.65 11.81
N GLY A 278 -20.69 3.52 12.06
CA GLY A 278 -22.14 3.40 11.92
C GLY A 278 -22.90 4.30 12.90
N SER A 279 -22.35 4.50 14.12
CA SER A 279 -22.95 5.35 15.15
C SER A 279 -22.91 6.85 14.82
N GLY A 280 -22.00 7.29 13.92
CA GLY A 280 -21.87 8.68 13.49
C GLY A 280 -22.98 9.16 12.55
N GLY A 281 -23.68 8.24 11.87
CA GLY A 281 -24.76 8.62 10.92
C GLY A 281 -24.30 9.57 9.83
N LEU A 282 -25.18 10.50 9.42
CA LEU A 282 -24.86 11.44 8.33
C LEU A 282 -23.94 12.59 8.75
N PHE A 283 -24.16 13.18 9.94
CA PHE A 283 -23.49 14.40 10.39
C PHE A 283 -22.47 14.19 11.50
N GLY A 284 -22.37 12.97 12.03
CA GLY A 284 -21.52 12.66 13.17
C GLY A 284 -22.14 13.01 14.53
N LYS A 285 -21.45 12.59 15.59
CA LYS A 285 -21.83 12.92 16.98
C LYS A 285 -21.34 14.29 17.41
N GLY A 286 -20.42 14.89 16.67
CA GLY A 286 -19.72 16.12 17.03
C GLY A 286 -18.28 15.87 17.48
N TYR A 287 -17.43 16.88 17.34
CA TYR A 287 -16.03 16.83 17.72
C TYR A 287 -15.86 16.59 19.22
N LEU A 288 -15.02 15.64 19.62
CA LEU A 288 -14.80 15.15 20.98
C LEU A 288 -16.02 14.51 21.66
N GLN A 289 -17.07 14.18 20.89
CA GLN A 289 -18.30 13.56 21.42
C GLN A 289 -18.45 12.09 20.97
N GLY A 290 -17.41 11.53 20.36
CA GLY A 290 -17.37 10.12 20.00
C GLY A 290 -17.38 9.23 21.25
N THR A 291 -18.33 8.31 21.37
CA THR A 291 -18.43 7.41 22.53
C THR A 291 -17.52 6.20 22.40
N GLN A 292 -17.38 5.64 21.19
CA GLN A 292 -16.51 4.49 20.95
C GLN A 292 -15.04 4.89 20.97
N THR A 293 -14.71 6.03 20.38
CA THR A 293 -13.35 6.55 20.29
C THR A 293 -12.87 7.18 21.61
N LYS A 294 -13.74 7.92 22.33
CA LYS A 294 -13.40 8.55 23.62
C LYS A 294 -13.05 7.53 24.71
N TYR A 295 -13.69 6.36 24.72
CA TYR A 295 -13.47 5.32 25.72
C TYR A 295 -12.53 4.21 25.28
N ASP A 296 -11.71 4.45 24.23
CA ASP A 296 -10.70 3.51 23.69
C ASP A 296 -11.24 2.11 23.34
N PHE A 297 -12.53 2.01 22.93
CA PHE A 297 -13.09 0.75 22.50
C PHE A 297 -12.52 0.24 21.18
N VAL A 298 -11.93 1.12 20.35
CA VAL A 298 -11.27 0.74 19.09
C VAL A 298 -9.76 0.74 19.31
N PRO A 299 -9.10 -0.42 19.42
CA PRO A 299 -7.64 -0.47 19.50
C PRO A 299 -6.98 0.17 18.27
N GLU A 300 -5.86 0.89 18.47
CA GLU A 300 -5.10 1.57 17.41
C GLU A 300 -5.92 2.61 16.64
N GLN A 301 -6.89 3.24 17.29
CA GLN A 301 -7.75 4.26 16.69
C GLN A 301 -7.01 5.55 16.26
N ASP A 302 -5.81 5.77 16.77
CA ASP A 302 -4.95 6.90 16.43
C ASP A 302 -4.01 6.61 15.25
N THR A 303 -3.76 5.33 14.94
CA THR A 303 -2.85 4.86 13.89
C THR A 303 -3.62 4.26 12.72
N ASP A 304 -3.84 2.95 12.76
CA ASP A 304 -4.39 2.18 11.65
C ASP A 304 -5.89 2.38 11.45
N PHE A 305 -6.62 2.65 12.54
CA PHE A 305 -8.07 2.83 12.52
C PHE A 305 -8.53 4.29 12.68
N ILE A 306 -7.65 5.27 12.39
CA ILE A 306 -7.98 6.71 12.57
C ILE A 306 -9.27 7.14 11.83
N PHE A 307 -9.60 6.46 10.73
CA PHE A 307 -10.80 6.74 9.97
C PHE A 307 -12.10 6.44 10.74
N CYS A 308 -12.05 5.56 11.77
CA CYS A 308 -13.23 5.32 12.62
C CYS A 308 -13.58 6.54 13.47
N THR A 309 -12.59 7.29 13.96
CA THR A 309 -12.79 8.56 14.69
C THR A 309 -13.44 9.60 13.79
N VAL A 310 -12.97 9.69 12.52
CA VAL A 310 -13.63 10.57 11.53
C VAL A 310 -15.08 10.17 11.31
N GLY A 311 -15.34 8.86 11.13
CA GLY A 311 -16.69 8.34 10.89
C GLY A 311 -17.64 8.58 12.06
N GLU A 312 -17.16 8.43 13.31
CA GLU A 312 -17.97 8.63 14.50
C GLU A 312 -18.27 10.11 14.76
N GLU A 313 -17.22 10.96 14.71
CA GLU A 313 -17.37 12.37 15.11
C GLU A 313 -17.95 13.27 14.00
N TRP A 314 -17.57 13.01 12.74
CA TRP A 314 -17.95 13.85 11.60
C TRP A 314 -18.95 13.17 10.65
N GLY A 315 -19.30 11.91 10.89
CA GLY A 315 -20.27 11.13 10.14
C GLY A 315 -19.90 10.92 8.68
N PHE A 316 -20.90 10.62 7.86
CA PHE A 316 -20.75 10.37 6.43
C PHE A 316 -20.19 11.58 5.68
N PHE A 317 -20.66 12.79 5.97
CA PHE A 317 -20.18 14.00 5.30
C PHE A 317 -18.72 14.27 5.59
N GLY A 318 -18.26 14.20 6.85
CA GLY A 318 -16.88 14.40 7.20
C GLY A 318 -15.96 13.32 6.62
N SER A 319 -16.39 12.06 6.66
CA SER A 319 -15.70 10.94 6.01
C SER A 319 -15.54 11.16 4.51
N SER A 320 -16.60 11.61 3.84
CA SER A 320 -16.58 11.92 2.40
C SER A 320 -15.62 13.06 2.08
N VAL A 321 -15.57 14.11 2.91
CA VAL A 321 -14.61 15.22 2.73
C VAL A 321 -13.17 14.72 2.84
N VAL A 322 -12.85 13.88 3.83
CA VAL A 322 -11.50 13.33 3.98
C VAL A 322 -11.12 12.49 2.76
N ILE A 323 -12.01 11.61 2.30
CA ILE A 323 -11.77 10.79 1.09
C ILE A 323 -11.57 11.69 -0.14
N MET A 324 -12.42 12.69 -0.34
CA MET A 324 -12.32 13.60 -1.48
C MET A 324 -11.04 14.41 -1.47
N LEU A 325 -10.56 14.88 -0.30
CA LEU A 325 -9.28 15.59 -0.18
C LEU A 325 -8.10 14.68 -0.53
N GLN A 326 -8.10 13.44 -0.08
CA GLN A 326 -7.08 12.46 -0.42
C GLN A 326 -7.09 12.14 -1.93
N LEU A 327 -8.27 11.90 -2.49
CA LEU A 327 -8.43 11.66 -3.93
C LEU A 327 -8.01 12.89 -4.76
N PHE A 328 -8.36 14.10 -4.32
CA PHE A 328 -7.95 15.33 -4.97
C PHE A 328 -6.42 15.47 -5.00
N LEU A 329 -5.74 15.18 -3.87
CA LEU A 329 -4.27 15.16 -3.82
C LEU A 329 -3.69 14.16 -4.83
N ILE A 330 -4.21 12.93 -4.85
CA ILE A 330 -3.75 11.87 -5.77
C ILE A 330 -3.96 12.28 -7.23
N LEU A 331 -5.17 12.75 -7.58
CA LEU A 331 -5.49 13.23 -8.94
C LEU A 331 -4.62 14.42 -9.33
N ARG A 332 -4.35 15.33 -8.40
CA ARG A 332 -3.46 16.46 -8.64
C ARG A 332 -2.04 16.01 -8.94
N ILE A 333 -1.51 15.02 -8.23
CA ILE A 333 -0.19 14.43 -8.48
C ILE A 333 -0.16 13.78 -9.88
N ILE A 334 -1.19 13.03 -10.26
CA ILE A 334 -1.29 12.42 -11.59
C ILE A 334 -1.29 13.49 -12.67
N PHE A 335 -2.11 14.53 -12.51
CA PHE A 335 -2.15 15.65 -13.45
C PHE A 335 -0.79 16.35 -13.60
N LEU A 336 -0.08 16.55 -12.48
CA LEU A 336 1.26 17.12 -12.49
C LEU A 336 2.28 16.15 -13.10
N ALA A 337 2.12 14.85 -12.94
CA ALA A 337 2.98 13.83 -13.54
C ALA A 337 2.83 13.80 -15.07
N GLU A 338 1.60 13.91 -15.59
CA GLU A 338 1.35 13.91 -17.04
C GLU A 338 2.03 15.08 -17.76
N ARG A 339 2.16 16.22 -17.11
CA ARG A 339 2.81 17.42 -17.71
C ARG A 339 4.34 17.41 -17.62
N GLN A 340 4.96 16.39 -16.98
CA GLN A 340 6.41 16.31 -16.85
C GLN A 340 7.08 16.06 -18.20
N ARG A 341 8.15 16.78 -18.48
CA ARG A 341 8.98 16.58 -19.69
C ARG A 341 9.99 15.44 -19.49
N SER A 342 10.48 15.27 -18.28
CA SER A 342 11.40 14.19 -17.92
C SER A 342 10.62 12.88 -17.68
N PRO A 343 10.97 11.77 -18.37
CA PRO A 343 10.40 10.46 -18.08
C PRO A 343 10.59 10.05 -16.61
N PHE A 344 11.76 10.34 -16.03
CA PHE A 344 12.05 10.07 -14.62
C PHE A 344 11.03 10.74 -13.68
N SER A 345 10.82 12.05 -13.85
CA SER A 345 9.89 12.83 -13.00
C SER A 345 8.45 12.36 -13.18
N ARG A 346 8.06 12.00 -14.41
CA ARG A 346 6.73 11.47 -14.73
C ARG A 346 6.49 10.15 -14.01
N ILE A 347 7.40 9.20 -14.17
CA ILE A 347 7.30 7.85 -13.57
C ILE A 347 7.32 7.94 -12.05
N TYR A 348 8.18 8.79 -11.49
CA TYR A 348 8.23 9.03 -10.06
C TYR A 348 6.89 9.56 -9.52
N GLY A 349 6.27 10.51 -10.23
CA GLY A 349 4.94 11.05 -9.87
C GLY A 349 3.85 9.99 -9.88
N TYR A 350 3.84 9.08 -10.85
CA TYR A 350 2.91 7.95 -10.85
C TYR A 350 3.14 7.00 -9.66
N GLY A 351 4.41 6.79 -9.28
CA GLY A 351 4.72 5.99 -8.10
C GLY A 351 4.23 6.62 -6.80
N VAL A 352 4.38 7.95 -6.65
CA VAL A 352 3.81 8.69 -5.51
C VAL A 352 2.31 8.50 -5.44
N SER A 353 1.60 8.74 -6.55
CA SER A 353 0.14 8.60 -6.60
C SER A 353 -0.32 7.17 -6.34
N ALA A 354 0.39 6.16 -6.87
CA ALA A 354 0.08 4.75 -6.67
C ALA A 354 0.22 4.34 -5.20
N VAL A 355 1.29 4.75 -4.52
CA VAL A 355 1.50 4.46 -3.09
C VAL A 355 0.42 5.13 -2.25
N LEU A 356 0.13 6.42 -2.46
CA LEU A 356 -0.91 7.14 -1.71
C LEU A 356 -2.30 6.52 -1.93
N PHE A 357 -2.64 6.18 -3.17
CA PHE A 357 -3.90 5.53 -3.52
C PHE A 357 -4.05 4.16 -2.85
N PHE A 358 -2.99 3.36 -2.85
CA PHE A 358 -3.00 2.05 -2.23
C PHE A 358 -3.20 2.14 -0.71
N HIS A 359 -2.50 3.06 -0.04
CA HIS A 359 -2.69 3.33 1.39
C HIS A 359 -4.13 3.76 1.71
N LEU A 360 -4.69 4.67 0.91
CA LEU A 360 -6.07 5.13 1.06
C LEU A 360 -7.07 3.97 0.96
N CYS A 361 -6.96 3.18 -0.12
CA CYS A 361 -7.88 2.05 -0.37
C CYS A 361 -7.81 0.99 0.73
N ILE A 362 -6.59 0.60 1.14
CA ILE A 362 -6.42 -0.43 2.15
C ILE A 362 -6.87 0.08 3.53
N ASN A 363 -6.45 1.28 3.93
CA ASN A 363 -6.82 1.82 5.25
C ASN A 363 -8.34 1.93 5.41
N ILE A 364 -9.03 2.55 4.45
CA ILE A 364 -10.48 2.65 4.50
C ILE A 364 -11.12 1.27 4.38
N GLY A 365 -10.65 0.43 3.44
CA GLY A 365 -11.18 -0.92 3.23
C GLY A 365 -11.12 -1.79 4.47
N MET A 366 -10.00 -1.76 5.24
CA MET A 366 -9.89 -2.53 6.47
C MET A 366 -10.76 -1.94 7.60
N THR A 367 -10.89 -0.61 7.67
CA THR A 367 -11.68 0.06 8.72
C THR A 367 -13.17 -0.23 8.56
N ILE A 368 -13.68 -0.30 7.33
CA ILE A 368 -15.08 -0.66 7.04
C ILE A 368 -15.30 -2.18 6.88
N GLY A 369 -14.22 -2.99 7.00
CA GLY A 369 -14.29 -4.44 6.94
C GLY A 369 -14.46 -5.04 5.55
N LEU A 370 -14.03 -4.33 4.49
CA LEU A 370 -13.96 -4.85 3.13
C LEU A 370 -12.61 -5.54 2.83
N MET A 371 -11.60 -5.27 3.66
CA MET A 371 -10.26 -5.84 3.54
C MET A 371 -9.76 -6.35 4.89
N PRO A 372 -8.85 -7.34 4.91
CA PRO A 372 -8.28 -7.82 6.16
C PRO A 372 -7.47 -6.71 6.83
N VAL A 373 -7.39 -6.75 8.16
CA VAL A 373 -6.59 -5.80 8.93
C VAL A 373 -5.12 -6.11 8.70
N ILE A 374 -4.42 -5.18 8.03
CA ILE A 374 -3.01 -5.35 7.65
C ILE A 374 -2.11 -4.35 8.39
N GLY A 375 -2.67 -3.34 9.05
CA GLY A 375 -1.91 -2.32 9.78
C GLY A 375 -1.20 -1.34 8.86
N ILE A 376 -1.96 -0.59 8.05
CA ILE A 376 -1.44 0.42 7.13
C ILE A 376 -2.01 1.79 7.49
N PRO A 377 -1.16 2.80 7.76
CA PRO A 377 -1.62 4.13 8.14
C PRO A 377 -2.24 4.89 6.96
N LEU A 378 -3.19 5.78 7.27
CA LEU A 378 -3.75 6.72 6.30
C LEU A 378 -2.75 7.88 6.07
N PRO A 379 -2.31 8.14 4.81
CA PRO A 379 -1.27 9.13 4.53
C PRO A 379 -1.63 10.53 5.06
N PHE A 380 -0.68 11.19 5.74
CA PHE A 380 -0.81 12.53 6.34
C PHE A 380 -1.93 12.68 7.37
N PHE A 381 -2.58 11.60 7.77
CA PHE A 381 -3.73 11.63 8.65
C PHE A 381 -3.49 10.83 9.94
N SER A 382 -2.98 9.62 9.84
CA SER A 382 -2.66 8.74 10.98
C SER A 382 -1.51 9.27 11.84
N TYR A 383 -1.52 8.93 13.11
CA TYR A 383 -0.38 9.15 14.01
C TYR A 383 0.81 8.29 13.57
N GLY A 384 2.00 8.90 13.51
CA GLY A 384 3.26 8.19 13.27
C GLY A 384 4.34 9.08 12.67
N GLY A 385 5.50 9.15 13.33
CA GLY A 385 6.64 9.95 12.86
C GLY A 385 7.25 9.40 11.56
N SER A 386 7.59 8.10 11.53
CA SER A 386 8.25 7.49 10.36
C SER A 386 7.37 7.50 9.12
N SER A 387 6.07 7.22 9.26
CA SER A 387 5.12 7.26 8.14
C SER A 387 4.93 8.68 7.61
N LEU A 388 4.74 9.67 8.50
CA LEU A 388 4.61 11.08 8.11
C LEU A 388 5.86 11.57 7.36
N TRP A 389 7.05 11.27 7.86
CA TRP A 389 8.31 11.67 7.22
C TRP A 389 8.50 10.98 5.88
N SER A 390 8.19 9.69 5.80
CA SER A 390 8.28 8.93 4.55
C SER A 390 7.35 9.50 3.47
N PHE A 391 6.08 9.78 3.80
CA PHE A 391 5.14 10.40 2.86
C PHE A 391 5.55 11.83 2.49
N THR A 392 6.11 12.58 3.44
CA THR A 392 6.65 13.91 3.17
C THR A 392 7.80 13.84 2.18
N ILE A 393 8.78 12.96 2.40
CA ILE A 393 9.90 12.77 1.47
C ILE A 393 9.37 12.36 0.08
N LEU A 394 8.49 11.37 0.03
CA LEU A 394 7.90 10.86 -1.20
C LEU A 394 7.23 11.98 -2.01
N LEU A 395 6.43 12.82 -1.36
CA LEU A 395 5.69 13.90 -2.01
C LEU A 395 6.60 15.08 -2.38
N PHE A 396 7.46 15.54 -1.46
CA PHE A 396 8.26 16.74 -1.68
C PHE A 396 9.39 16.55 -2.69
N ILE A 397 9.92 15.34 -2.84
CA ILE A 397 10.81 15.02 -3.98
C ILE A 397 10.05 15.24 -5.31
N PHE A 398 8.79 14.80 -5.42
CA PHE A 398 8.00 15.03 -6.61
C PHE A 398 7.73 16.52 -6.86
N ILE A 399 7.39 17.29 -5.82
CA ILE A 399 7.20 18.74 -5.91
C ILE A 399 8.49 19.43 -6.40
N LYS A 400 9.65 19.01 -5.89
CA LYS A 400 10.95 19.53 -6.34
C LYS A 400 11.22 19.19 -7.82
N LEU A 401 10.92 17.96 -8.24
CA LEU A 401 11.05 17.55 -9.64
C LEU A 401 10.10 18.35 -10.54
N ASP A 402 8.87 18.63 -10.11
CA ASP A 402 7.90 19.44 -10.86
C ASP A 402 8.33 20.91 -10.96
N ALA A 403 8.87 21.48 -9.90
CA ALA A 403 9.41 22.84 -9.91
C ALA A 403 10.53 23.00 -10.95
N ASN A 404 11.35 21.98 -11.16
CA ASN A 404 12.49 22.00 -12.07
C ASN A 404 12.16 21.51 -13.49
N ARG A 405 10.88 21.23 -13.81
CA ARG A 405 10.46 20.65 -15.10
C ARG A 405 10.86 21.45 -16.34
N LEU A 406 11.05 22.77 -16.22
CA LEU A 406 11.42 23.64 -17.32
C LEU A 406 12.94 23.78 -17.49
N LEU A 407 13.74 23.44 -16.50
CA LEU A 407 15.21 23.57 -16.52
C LEU A 407 15.90 22.51 -17.38
N ILE A 408 15.21 21.45 -17.77
CA ILE A 408 15.75 20.32 -18.54
C ILE A 408 15.95 20.64 -20.05
N LEU A 409 15.66 21.85 -20.45
CA LEU A 409 15.80 22.33 -21.86
C LEU A 409 17.09 23.14 -22.14
N ARG A 410 18.07 23.10 -21.25
CA ARG A 410 19.39 23.75 -21.50
C ARG A 410 20.50 22.74 -21.55
#